data_bd7f2610ad6d72900b6b5036cd505aa9
#
_entry.id   bd7f2610ad6d72900b6b5036cd505aa9
#
_cell.length_a   1.000
_cell.length_b   1.000
_cell.length_c   1.000
_cell.angle_alpha   90.00
_cell.angle_beta   90.00
_cell.angle_gamma   90.00
#
_symmetry.space_group_name_H-M   'P 1'
#
loop_
_entity.id
_entity.type
_entity.pdbx_description
1 polymer ?
#
loop_
_entity_poly.entity_id
_entity_poly.type
_entity_poly.pdbx_seq_one_letter_code
_entity_poly.pdbx_strand_id
1 'polypeptide(L)'
;MNPLYGKVVDSMATTVLMTGATGYIANQLLPTFAETYNMVLVDVKEENRAGERVEGVVLADLIDTDRSKYAHLFEGVDAVVHLGYKHRTGSPLDHFQDENRNVTMAYNVLRCAYEAGTSRVVIASSNHAADWYEHNLIHAGKMDVLDPYRLPLSDNFYGWAKATYEHMGFLFACGFGDFVDASGRQQHTRPVTTQRKMGVVMVRIGAPRDLDPGLYRGDPANYKRDLGAYISPRDLTQLISKAVEAPNIDNEHGIPWQVVYGISNNTRAFWSLTSARRVLGYEPQDDSELVYAKDIQQILRDSGAPGGKVGPPA
;
A
#
# COMPACT_ATOMS: atom_id res chain seq x y z
N MET A 1 37.18 25.31 7.31
CA MET A 1 37.22 24.51 6.09
C MET A 1 36.79 23.10 6.46
N ASN A 2 35.54 22.78 6.18
CA ASN A 2 34.97 21.47 6.43
C ASN A 2 34.85 20.77 5.07
N PRO A 3 35.43 19.60 4.87
CA PRO A 3 35.32 18.90 3.58
C PRO A 3 33.91 18.31 3.46
N LEU A 4 33.20 18.76 2.46
CA LEU A 4 32.00 18.13 1.95
C LEU A 4 32.34 16.69 1.53
N TYR A 5 31.89 15.70 2.31
CA TYR A 5 31.82 14.33 1.86
C TYR A 5 30.73 14.22 0.79
N GLY A 6 31.12 14.32 -0.45
CA GLY A 6 30.32 13.83 -1.55
C GLY A 6 30.09 12.33 -1.33
N LYS A 7 28.85 11.89 -1.08
CA LYS A 7 28.51 10.48 -1.18
C LYS A 7 28.93 10.01 -2.58
N VAL A 8 29.89 9.09 -2.66
CA VAL A 8 30.12 8.31 -3.87
C VAL A 8 28.84 7.50 -4.06
N VAL A 9 28.05 7.86 -5.07
CA VAL A 9 26.88 7.08 -5.46
C VAL A 9 27.42 5.72 -5.91
N ASP A 10 27.17 4.70 -5.12
CA ASP A 10 27.49 3.32 -5.49
C ASP A 10 26.63 2.99 -6.72
N SER A 11 27.27 2.78 -7.87
CA SER A 11 26.62 2.56 -9.17
C SER A 11 25.80 1.26 -9.24
N MET A 12 25.63 0.58 -8.10
CA MET A 12 24.91 -0.69 -7.94
C MET A 12 23.72 -0.61 -6.99
N ALA A 13 23.42 0.55 -6.37
CA ALA A 13 22.27 0.67 -5.48
C ALA A 13 20.96 0.80 -6.27
N THR A 14 19.96 0.00 -5.87
CA THR A 14 18.61 0.03 -6.45
C THR A 14 18.00 1.43 -6.41
N THR A 15 17.52 1.92 -7.53
CA THR A 15 16.82 3.22 -7.61
C THR A 15 15.33 3.05 -7.39
N VAL A 16 14.79 3.71 -6.36
CA VAL A 16 13.38 3.65 -5.97
C VAL A 16 12.72 5.01 -6.13
N LEU A 17 11.66 5.07 -6.95
CA LEU A 17 10.79 6.23 -7.02
C LEU A 17 9.65 6.08 -6.00
N MET A 18 9.52 7.04 -5.10
CA MET A 18 8.45 7.09 -4.11
C MET A 18 7.51 8.26 -4.41
N THR A 19 6.24 7.97 -4.68
CA THR A 19 5.20 9.00 -4.86
C THR A 19 4.46 9.23 -3.55
N GLY A 20 3.92 10.43 -3.34
CA GLY A 20 3.35 10.80 -2.04
C GLY A 20 4.42 10.90 -0.97
N ALA A 21 5.62 11.39 -1.37
CA ALA A 21 6.84 11.39 -0.58
C ALA A 21 6.77 12.26 0.69
N THR A 22 5.84 13.22 0.75
CA THR A 22 5.58 14.03 1.94
C THR A 22 4.44 13.49 2.80
N GLY A 23 3.87 12.32 2.42
CA GLY A 23 2.74 11.69 3.08
C GLY A 23 3.11 11.02 4.40
N TYR A 24 2.07 10.66 5.18
CA TYR A 24 2.23 10.04 6.49
C TYR A 24 2.98 8.70 6.44
N ILE A 25 2.69 7.86 5.46
CA ILE A 25 3.37 6.57 5.29
C ILE A 25 4.82 6.80 4.83
N ALA A 26 5.03 7.67 3.86
CA ALA A 26 6.37 7.99 3.37
C ALA A 26 7.31 8.44 4.49
N ASN A 27 6.84 9.28 5.41
CA ASN A 27 7.65 9.74 6.55
C ASN A 27 8.12 8.61 7.47
N GLN A 28 7.38 7.48 7.52
CA GLN A 28 7.80 6.30 8.29
C GLN A 28 8.86 5.48 7.55
N LEU A 29 8.82 5.46 6.23
CA LEU A 29 9.72 4.69 5.38
C LEU A 29 11.03 5.40 5.08
N LEU A 30 10.96 6.70 4.82
CA LEU A 30 12.09 7.52 4.31
C LEU A 30 13.39 7.38 5.09
N PRO A 31 13.40 7.35 6.45
CA PRO A 31 14.66 7.22 7.19
C PRO A 31 15.48 5.99 6.77
N THR A 32 14.81 4.83 6.63
CA THR A 32 15.47 3.58 6.21
C THR A 32 15.70 3.54 4.69
N PHE A 33 14.73 4.01 3.90
CA PHE A 33 14.80 3.96 2.44
C PHE A 33 15.92 4.84 1.89
N ALA A 34 16.12 6.04 2.46
CA ALA A 34 17.20 6.94 2.05
C ALA A 34 18.60 6.43 2.38
N GLU A 35 18.71 5.50 3.34
CA GLU A 35 19.97 4.83 3.64
C GLU A 35 20.24 3.64 2.72
N THR A 36 19.17 2.99 2.23
CA THR A 36 19.24 1.72 1.50
C THR A 36 19.21 1.89 -0.02
N TYR A 37 18.46 2.86 -0.53
CA TYR A 37 18.17 3.03 -1.96
C TYR A 37 18.58 4.41 -2.47
N ASN A 38 18.80 4.50 -3.79
CA ASN A 38 18.80 5.79 -4.48
C ASN A 38 17.36 6.26 -4.65
N MET A 39 17.00 7.38 -4.01
CA MET A 39 15.60 7.83 -3.96
C MET A 39 15.29 8.90 -5.01
N VAL A 40 14.18 8.69 -5.75
CA VAL A 40 13.49 9.73 -6.52
C VAL A 40 12.17 10.03 -5.79
N LEU A 41 12.06 11.20 -5.19
CA LEU A 41 10.92 11.58 -4.36
C LEU A 41 9.95 12.47 -5.15
N VAL A 42 8.67 12.09 -5.22
CA VAL A 42 7.66 12.82 -6.01
C VAL A 42 6.42 13.11 -5.16
N ASP A 43 6.01 14.36 -5.13
CA ASP A 43 4.76 14.80 -4.50
C ASP A 43 4.23 16.08 -5.17
N VAL A 44 3.04 16.53 -4.77
CA VAL A 44 2.47 17.83 -5.19
C VAL A 44 2.89 19.00 -4.28
N LYS A 45 3.63 18.72 -3.20
CA LYS A 45 4.16 19.69 -2.24
C LYS A 45 5.47 19.21 -1.65
N GLU A 46 6.24 20.12 -1.06
CA GLU A 46 7.54 19.81 -0.44
C GLU A 46 7.45 19.56 1.08
N GLU A 47 6.35 19.95 1.71
CA GLU A 47 6.21 19.88 3.17
C GLU A 47 5.39 18.64 3.60
N ASN A 48 5.86 17.99 4.65
CA ASN A 48 5.14 16.90 5.31
C ASN A 48 3.97 17.42 6.18
N ARG A 49 3.28 16.52 6.89
CA ARG A 49 2.14 16.91 7.77
C ARG A 49 2.55 17.74 8.97
N ALA A 50 3.81 17.70 9.39
CA ALA A 50 4.34 18.51 10.48
C ALA A 50 4.80 19.91 10.02
N GLY A 51 4.73 20.22 8.72
CA GLY A 51 5.23 21.46 8.14
C GLY A 51 6.74 21.45 7.90
N GLU A 52 7.38 20.28 7.96
CA GLU A 52 8.81 20.12 7.72
C GLU A 52 9.05 19.85 6.24
N ARG A 53 10.08 20.48 5.68
CA ARG A 53 10.47 20.26 4.29
C ARG A 53 11.13 18.88 4.13
N VAL A 54 10.66 18.12 3.15
CA VAL A 54 11.28 16.86 2.72
C VAL A 54 12.24 17.18 1.56
N GLU A 55 13.52 17.06 1.83
CA GLU A 55 14.55 17.44 0.86
C GLU A 55 14.54 16.51 -0.37
N GLY A 56 14.78 17.09 -1.55
CA GLY A 56 14.88 16.35 -2.81
C GLY A 56 13.54 15.96 -3.45
N VAL A 57 12.40 16.45 -2.94
CA VAL A 57 11.10 16.23 -3.56
C VAL A 57 10.99 16.98 -4.88
N VAL A 58 10.63 16.26 -5.94
CA VAL A 58 10.25 16.80 -7.24
C VAL A 58 8.74 17.01 -7.26
N LEU A 59 8.31 18.23 -7.59
CA LEU A 59 6.89 18.57 -7.64
C LEU A 59 6.27 18.08 -8.95
N ALA A 60 5.31 17.15 -8.84
CA ALA A 60 4.53 16.67 -9.97
C ALA A 60 3.12 16.22 -9.56
N ASP A 61 2.11 16.63 -10.33
CA ASP A 61 0.74 16.15 -10.18
C ASP A 61 0.51 14.92 -11.07
N LEU A 62 0.56 13.74 -10.47
CA LEU A 62 0.40 12.47 -11.20
C LEU A 62 -1.06 12.16 -11.57
N ILE A 63 -2.02 13.04 -11.21
CA ILE A 63 -3.41 12.99 -11.71
C ILE A 63 -3.50 13.60 -13.12
N ASP A 64 -2.58 14.50 -13.48
CA ASP A 64 -2.55 15.11 -14.80
C ASP A 64 -2.44 14.04 -15.89
N THR A 65 -3.33 14.08 -16.86
CA THR A 65 -3.35 13.12 -17.98
C THR A 65 -2.24 13.33 -18.98
N ASP A 66 -1.62 14.50 -18.99
CA ASP A 66 -0.42 14.79 -19.78
C ASP A 66 0.83 14.25 -19.08
N ARG A 67 1.10 12.97 -19.28
CA ARG A 67 2.23 12.26 -18.67
C ARG A 67 3.60 12.78 -19.11
N SER A 68 3.69 13.53 -20.22
CA SER A 68 4.97 14.10 -20.67
C SER A 68 5.60 15.03 -19.64
N LYS A 69 4.80 15.58 -18.72
CA LYS A 69 5.27 16.47 -17.65
C LYS A 69 6.11 15.75 -16.60
N TYR A 70 5.93 14.44 -16.41
CA TYR A 70 6.56 13.68 -15.32
C TYR A 70 7.06 12.28 -15.71
N ALA A 71 6.80 11.80 -16.92
CA ALA A 71 7.23 10.47 -17.36
C ALA A 71 8.76 10.28 -17.25
N HIS A 72 9.54 11.34 -17.50
CA HIS A 72 10.99 11.33 -17.39
C HIS A 72 11.50 10.97 -15.98
N LEU A 73 10.70 11.18 -14.93
CA LEU A 73 11.07 10.82 -13.55
C LEU A 73 11.17 9.32 -13.34
N PHE A 74 10.57 8.51 -14.22
CA PHE A 74 10.59 7.05 -14.15
C PHE A 74 11.76 6.43 -14.90
N GLU A 75 12.54 7.21 -15.65
CA GLU A 75 13.70 6.72 -16.40
C GLU A 75 14.81 6.23 -15.46
N GLY A 76 15.29 5.02 -15.69
CA GLY A 76 16.32 4.41 -14.84
C GLY A 76 15.85 4.00 -13.43
N VAL A 77 14.55 3.97 -13.18
CA VAL A 77 13.95 3.54 -11.90
C VAL A 77 13.77 2.02 -11.90
N ASP A 78 14.36 1.33 -10.93
CA ASP A 78 14.25 -0.12 -10.75
C ASP A 78 12.92 -0.51 -10.13
N ALA A 79 12.46 0.27 -9.14
CA ALA A 79 11.20 0.04 -8.44
C ALA A 79 10.44 1.33 -8.13
N VAL A 80 9.10 1.24 -8.15
CA VAL A 80 8.21 2.33 -7.75
C VAL A 80 7.46 1.93 -6.48
N VAL A 81 7.43 2.82 -5.48
CA VAL A 81 6.57 2.73 -4.29
C VAL A 81 5.52 3.84 -4.39
N HIS A 82 4.30 3.46 -4.76
CA HIS A 82 3.21 4.41 -4.95
C HIS A 82 2.38 4.56 -3.67
N LEU A 83 2.58 5.71 -2.98
CA LEU A 83 1.87 6.10 -1.76
C LEU A 83 0.96 7.32 -1.97
N GLY A 84 1.00 7.92 -3.17
CA GLY A 84 0.23 9.10 -3.51
C GLY A 84 -1.27 8.87 -3.34
N TYR A 85 -1.95 9.80 -2.67
CA TYR A 85 -3.38 9.77 -2.45
C TYR A 85 -3.95 11.18 -2.33
N LYS A 86 -4.94 11.49 -3.17
CA LYS A 86 -5.73 12.72 -3.07
C LYS A 86 -6.88 12.50 -2.10
N HIS A 87 -6.90 13.29 -1.03
CA HIS A 87 -7.97 13.22 -0.03
C HIS A 87 -9.35 13.55 -0.64
N ARG A 88 -10.35 12.85 -0.13
CA ARG A 88 -11.76 13.04 -0.49
C ARG A 88 -12.30 14.35 0.04
N THR A 89 -13.23 14.93 -0.69
CA THR A 89 -13.93 16.17 -0.34
C THR A 89 -15.46 15.96 -0.50
N GLY A 90 -16.25 16.76 0.18
CA GLY A 90 -17.71 16.71 0.05
C GLY A 90 -18.37 15.51 0.75
N SER A 91 -19.55 15.14 0.28
CA SER A 91 -20.36 14.07 0.87
C SER A 91 -19.88 12.69 0.43
N PRO A 92 -20.17 11.61 1.20
CA PRO A 92 -19.81 10.25 0.82
C PRO A 92 -20.29 9.80 -0.56
N LEU A 93 -21.41 10.32 -1.05
CA LEU A 93 -21.93 10.01 -2.39
C LEU A 93 -21.10 10.66 -3.51
N ASP A 94 -20.44 11.77 -3.22
CA ASP A 94 -19.59 12.51 -4.17
C ASP A 94 -18.14 11.99 -4.18
N HIS A 95 -17.76 11.14 -3.23
CA HIS A 95 -16.43 10.56 -3.14
C HIS A 95 -16.00 9.79 -4.40
N PHE A 96 -16.94 9.33 -5.22
CA PHE A 96 -16.64 8.70 -6.50
C PHE A 96 -15.70 9.54 -7.37
N GLN A 97 -15.91 10.85 -7.46
CA GLN A 97 -15.13 11.73 -8.31
C GLN A 97 -13.67 11.85 -7.83
N ASP A 98 -13.47 11.99 -6.52
CA ASP A 98 -12.12 12.06 -5.95
C ASP A 98 -11.41 10.71 -6.03
N GLU A 99 -12.12 9.61 -5.77
CA GLU A 99 -11.54 8.27 -5.86
C GLU A 99 -11.25 7.87 -7.31
N ASN A 100 -12.04 8.32 -8.28
CA ASN A 100 -11.74 8.13 -9.69
C ASN A 100 -10.46 8.88 -10.11
N ARG A 101 -10.16 10.05 -9.51
CA ARG A 101 -8.87 10.74 -9.70
C ARG A 101 -7.71 9.93 -9.11
N ASN A 102 -7.90 9.30 -7.96
CA ASN A 102 -6.92 8.39 -7.38
C ASN A 102 -6.69 7.15 -8.28
N VAL A 103 -7.73 6.62 -8.90
CA VAL A 103 -7.61 5.55 -9.92
C VAL A 103 -6.82 6.05 -11.12
N THR A 104 -7.08 7.26 -11.60
CA THR A 104 -6.32 7.89 -12.70
C THR A 104 -4.84 8.03 -12.34
N MET A 105 -4.53 8.48 -11.12
CA MET A 105 -3.16 8.61 -10.62
C MET A 105 -2.44 7.25 -10.61
N ALA A 106 -3.07 6.21 -10.05
CA ALA A 106 -2.51 4.87 -10.03
C ALA A 106 -2.28 4.32 -11.45
N TYR A 107 -3.21 4.57 -12.38
CA TYR A 107 -3.03 4.23 -13.79
C TYR A 107 -1.82 4.93 -14.40
N ASN A 108 -1.67 6.23 -14.19
CA ASN A 108 -0.56 7.00 -14.72
C ASN A 108 0.78 6.50 -14.19
N VAL A 109 0.87 6.19 -12.90
CA VAL A 109 2.07 5.60 -12.28
C VAL A 109 2.41 4.25 -12.90
N LEU A 110 1.44 3.34 -12.98
CA LEU A 110 1.63 2.02 -13.58
C LEU A 110 2.05 2.15 -15.05
N ARG A 111 1.44 3.08 -15.78
CA ARG A 111 1.74 3.31 -17.19
C ARG A 111 3.15 3.87 -17.42
N CYS A 112 3.56 4.88 -16.64
CA CYS A 112 4.91 5.43 -16.73
C CYS A 112 5.97 4.38 -16.34
N ALA A 113 5.75 3.64 -15.25
CA ALA A 113 6.63 2.55 -14.83
C ALA A 113 6.76 1.47 -15.91
N TYR A 114 5.63 1.10 -16.54
CA TYR A 114 5.61 0.12 -17.63
C TYR A 114 6.42 0.60 -18.85
N GLU A 115 6.20 1.84 -19.28
CA GLU A 115 6.87 2.43 -20.45
C GLU A 115 8.37 2.64 -20.20
N ALA A 116 8.75 3.01 -18.98
CA ALA A 116 10.14 3.16 -18.57
C ALA A 116 10.90 1.82 -18.38
N GLY A 117 10.19 0.69 -18.37
CA GLY A 117 10.79 -0.62 -18.15
C GLY A 117 11.09 -0.96 -16.70
N THR A 118 10.48 -0.24 -15.75
CA THR A 118 10.58 -0.52 -14.30
C THR A 118 10.23 -1.98 -14.01
N SER A 119 11.04 -2.64 -13.20
CA SER A 119 10.90 -4.07 -12.91
C SER A 119 9.88 -4.36 -11.81
N ARG A 120 9.67 -3.43 -10.87
CA ARG A 120 8.80 -3.61 -9.70
C ARG A 120 7.94 -2.38 -9.42
N VAL A 121 6.65 -2.60 -9.14
CA VAL A 121 5.76 -1.56 -8.61
C VAL A 121 5.10 -2.07 -7.35
N VAL A 122 5.24 -1.34 -6.25
CA VAL A 122 4.56 -1.59 -4.97
C VAL A 122 3.54 -0.48 -4.75
N ILE A 123 2.28 -0.84 -4.60
CA ILE A 123 1.19 0.13 -4.44
C ILE A 123 0.54 -0.01 -3.06
N ALA A 124 0.40 1.10 -2.36
CA ALA A 124 -0.40 1.19 -1.15
C ALA A 124 -1.89 1.01 -1.49
N SER A 125 -2.34 -0.25 -1.45
CA SER A 125 -3.75 -0.58 -1.33
C SER A 125 -4.20 -0.36 0.12
N SER A 126 -5.36 -0.88 0.49
CA SER A 126 -5.90 -0.75 1.85
C SER A 126 -6.69 -1.99 2.23
N ASN A 127 -6.76 -2.30 3.53
CA ASN A 127 -7.72 -3.27 4.05
C ASN A 127 -9.16 -2.95 3.59
N HIS A 128 -9.46 -1.67 3.36
CA HIS A 128 -10.77 -1.20 2.88
C HIS A 128 -11.15 -1.72 1.48
N ALA A 129 -10.23 -2.26 0.71
CA ALA A 129 -10.56 -2.94 -0.54
C ALA A 129 -11.49 -4.15 -0.33
N ALA A 130 -11.61 -4.66 0.89
CA ALA A 130 -12.38 -5.83 1.25
C ALA A 130 -13.25 -5.63 2.51
N ASP A 131 -13.68 -4.41 2.80
CA ASP A 131 -14.42 -4.02 4.00
C ASP A 131 -15.73 -4.77 4.19
N TRP A 132 -16.40 -5.15 3.10
CA TRP A 132 -17.65 -5.88 3.20
C TRP A 132 -17.50 -7.17 4.03
N TYR A 133 -16.36 -7.89 3.88
CA TYR A 133 -16.09 -9.09 4.67
C TYR A 133 -15.87 -8.77 6.14
N GLU A 134 -15.13 -7.69 6.42
CA GLU A 134 -14.89 -7.24 7.79
C GLU A 134 -16.22 -6.93 8.47
N HIS A 135 -17.04 -6.07 7.86
CA HIS A 135 -18.29 -5.59 8.45
C HIS A 135 -19.36 -6.67 8.57
N ASN A 136 -19.49 -7.56 7.57
CA ASN A 136 -20.62 -8.49 7.50
C ASN A 136 -20.29 -9.92 7.94
N LEU A 137 -19.03 -10.31 7.96
CA LEU A 137 -18.64 -11.67 8.29
C LEU A 137 -17.70 -11.75 9.51
N ILE A 138 -16.61 -10.96 9.55
CA ILE A 138 -15.64 -11.02 10.63
C ILE A 138 -16.27 -10.56 11.93
N HIS A 139 -16.86 -9.35 11.95
CA HIS A 139 -17.46 -8.79 13.17
C HIS A 139 -18.73 -9.53 13.58
N ALA A 140 -19.42 -10.16 12.63
CA ALA A 140 -20.58 -11.02 12.91
C ALA A 140 -20.19 -12.44 13.36
N GLY A 141 -18.90 -12.76 13.52
CA GLY A 141 -18.43 -14.09 13.93
C GLY A 141 -18.68 -15.21 12.91
N LYS A 142 -18.92 -14.85 11.64
CA LYS A 142 -19.17 -15.79 10.53
C LYS A 142 -17.89 -16.12 9.74
N MET A 143 -16.81 -15.41 9.98
CA MET A 143 -15.50 -15.61 9.37
C MET A 143 -14.43 -15.25 10.40
N ASP A 144 -13.39 -16.05 10.51
CA ASP A 144 -12.30 -15.80 11.47
C ASP A 144 -11.17 -14.99 10.87
N VAL A 145 -10.78 -15.32 9.65
CA VAL A 145 -9.63 -14.69 8.97
C VAL A 145 -9.96 -14.50 7.50
N LEU A 146 -9.64 -13.31 6.98
CA LEU A 146 -9.80 -12.97 5.58
C LEU A 146 -8.48 -13.15 4.82
N ASP A 147 -8.53 -13.97 3.77
CA ASP A 147 -7.43 -14.19 2.85
C ASP A 147 -7.39 -13.07 1.78
N PRO A 148 -6.21 -12.53 1.41
CA PRO A 148 -6.11 -11.45 0.43
C PRO A 148 -6.53 -11.84 -0.99
N TYR A 149 -6.52 -13.13 -1.33
CA TYR A 149 -6.92 -13.60 -2.67
C TYR A 149 -8.44 -13.75 -2.84
N ARG A 150 -9.22 -13.50 -1.80
CA ARG A 150 -10.68 -13.37 -1.99
C ARG A 150 -10.99 -12.15 -2.84
N LEU A 151 -12.06 -12.25 -3.64
CA LEU A 151 -12.57 -11.13 -4.43
C LEU A 151 -12.67 -9.88 -3.55
N PRO A 152 -12.07 -8.73 -3.94
CA PRO A 152 -12.09 -7.52 -3.13
C PRO A 152 -13.48 -6.88 -3.16
N LEU A 153 -14.30 -7.21 -2.18
CA LEU A 153 -15.63 -6.61 -2.00
C LEU A 153 -15.53 -5.47 -0.99
N SER A 154 -15.70 -4.25 -1.48
CA SER A 154 -15.81 -3.06 -0.64
C SER A 154 -17.23 -2.54 -0.62
N ASP A 155 -17.61 -1.87 0.45
CA ASP A 155 -18.90 -1.22 0.65
C ASP A 155 -18.82 0.32 0.59
N ASN A 156 -17.67 0.85 0.13
CA ASN A 156 -17.44 2.28 -0.01
C ASN A 156 -16.53 2.61 -1.20
N PHE A 157 -16.59 3.86 -1.69
CA PHE A 157 -15.81 4.29 -2.87
C PHE A 157 -14.30 4.29 -2.65
N TYR A 158 -13.81 4.51 -1.43
CA TYR A 158 -12.39 4.41 -1.16
C TYR A 158 -11.87 2.99 -1.38
N GLY A 159 -12.52 2.01 -0.79
CA GLY A 159 -12.15 0.62 -0.99
C GLY A 159 -12.41 0.13 -2.42
N TRP A 160 -13.46 0.64 -3.10
CA TRP A 160 -13.67 0.41 -4.53
C TRP A 160 -12.47 0.88 -5.37
N ALA A 161 -11.94 2.07 -5.11
CA ALA A 161 -10.76 2.56 -5.81
C ALA A 161 -9.54 1.66 -5.56
N LYS A 162 -9.34 1.23 -4.30
CA LYS A 162 -8.25 0.32 -3.94
C LYS A 162 -8.39 -1.04 -4.61
N ALA A 163 -9.59 -1.62 -4.65
CA ALA A 163 -9.88 -2.84 -5.39
C ALA A 163 -9.63 -2.68 -6.90
N THR A 164 -9.93 -1.50 -7.44
CA THR A 164 -9.65 -1.15 -8.84
C THR A 164 -8.14 -1.09 -9.11
N TYR A 165 -7.33 -0.55 -8.17
CA TYR A 165 -5.87 -0.58 -8.28
C TYR A 165 -5.34 -2.01 -8.38
N GLU A 166 -5.86 -2.91 -7.53
CA GLU A 166 -5.42 -4.31 -7.48
C GLU A 166 -5.65 -5.01 -8.83
N HIS A 167 -6.84 -4.85 -9.40
CA HIS A 167 -7.14 -5.41 -10.71
C HIS A 167 -6.33 -4.74 -11.83
N MET A 168 -6.16 -3.43 -11.78
CA MET A 168 -5.34 -2.71 -12.77
C MET A 168 -3.88 -3.16 -12.71
N GLY A 169 -3.31 -3.36 -11.52
CA GLY A 169 -1.97 -3.91 -11.34
C GLY A 169 -1.83 -5.30 -11.95
N PHE A 170 -2.87 -6.15 -11.85
CA PHE A 170 -2.88 -7.45 -12.52
C PHE A 170 -2.80 -7.30 -14.05
N LEU A 171 -3.53 -6.36 -14.65
CA LEU A 171 -3.45 -6.11 -16.10
C LEU A 171 -2.02 -5.77 -16.54
N PHE A 172 -1.33 -4.90 -15.82
CA PHE A 172 0.05 -4.54 -16.13
C PHE A 172 1.02 -5.71 -15.92
N ALA A 173 0.86 -6.47 -14.83
CA ALA A 173 1.67 -7.65 -14.56
C ALA A 173 1.48 -8.75 -15.62
N CYS A 174 0.28 -8.88 -16.19
CA CYS A 174 0.01 -9.75 -17.35
C CYS A 174 0.65 -9.25 -18.64
N GLY A 175 1.19 -8.01 -18.68
CA GLY A 175 1.74 -7.45 -19.92
C GLY A 175 0.67 -7.12 -20.96
N PHE A 176 -0.47 -6.54 -20.54
CA PHE A 176 -1.61 -6.28 -21.46
C PHE A 176 -1.21 -5.45 -22.70
N GLY A 177 -0.22 -4.58 -22.58
CA GLY A 177 0.32 -3.80 -23.69
C GLY A 177 1.00 -4.64 -24.78
N ASP A 178 1.45 -5.85 -24.45
CA ASP A 178 2.07 -6.78 -25.39
C ASP A 178 1.04 -7.51 -26.25
N PHE A 179 -0.26 -7.36 -25.95
CA PHE A 179 -1.37 -7.96 -26.69
C PHE A 179 -2.03 -7.03 -27.70
N VAL A 180 -1.42 -5.91 -27.97
CA VAL A 180 -1.91 -4.96 -28.95
C VAL A 180 -1.15 -5.18 -30.27
N ASP A 181 -1.87 -5.43 -31.37
CA ASP A 181 -1.26 -5.57 -32.69
C ASP A 181 -0.82 -4.21 -33.26
N ALA A 182 -0.14 -4.25 -34.40
CA ALA A 182 0.36 -3.04 -35.08
C ALA A 182 -0.76 -2.05 -35.46
N SER A 183 -2.03 -2.48 -35.45
CA SER A 183 -3.20 -1.63 -35.72
C SER A 183 -3.81 -1.05 -34.45
N GLY A 184 -3.24 -1.35 -33.26
CA GLY A 184 -3.75 -0.93 -31.97
C GLY A 184 -4.92 -1.77 -31.46
N ARG A 185 -5.19 -2.94 -32.05
CA ARG A 185 -6.27 -3.83 -31.61
C ARG A 185 -5.77 -4.85 -30.60
N GLN A 186 -6.52 -5.00 -29.51
CA GLN A 186 -6.24 -6.03 -28.53
C GLN A 186 -6.56 -7.43 -29.09
N GLN A 187 -5.64 -8.35 -28.89
CA GLN A 187 -5.82 -9.75 -29.31
C GLN A 187 -6.37 -10.57 -28.14
N HIS A 188 -7.63 -10.97 -28.22
CA HIS A 188 -8.34 -11.63 -27.12
C HIS A 188 -8.04 -13.14 -26.95
N THR A 189 -7.34 -13.75 -27.88
CA THR A 189 -7.10 -15.21 -27.91
C THR A 189 -5.65 -15.61 -27.68
N ARG A 190 -4.81 -14.66 -27.25
CA ARG A 190 -3.39 -14.95 -26.98
C ARG A 190 -3.21 -15.48 -25.56
N PRO A 191 -2.38 -16.52 -25.39
CA PRO A 191 -1.92 -16.87 -24.06
C PRO A 191 -1.08 -15.75 -23.47
N VAL A 192 -1.13 -15.56 -22.16
CA VAL A 192 -0.25 -14.63 -21.44
C VAL A 192 1.19 -15.04 -21.72
N THR A 193 2.02 -14.09 -22.16
CA THR A 193 3.41 -14.39 -22.44
C THR A 193 4.21 -14.40 -21.16
N THR A 194 5.15 -15.33 -21.06
CA THR A 194 6.09 -15.42 -19.92
C THR A 194 7.18 -14.36 -19.94
N GLN A 195 7.17 -13.47 -20.93
CA GLN A 195 8.21 -12.45 -21.10
C GLN A 195 7.96 -11.19 -20.28
N ARG A 196 6.85 -11.14 -19.54
CA ARG A 196 6.52 -9.96 -18.77
C ARG A 196 7.55 -9.70 -17.67
N LYS A 197 7.95 -8.46 -17.56
CA LYS A 197 9.06 -8.01 -16.71
C LYS A 197 8.63 -7.24 -15.48
N MET A 198 7.47 -6.59 -15.50
CA MET A 198 7.01 -5.75 -14.40
C MET A 198 6.23 -6.56 -13.37
N GLY A 199 6.81 -6.75 -12.20
CA GLY A 199 6.12 -7.32 -11.05
C GLY A 199 5.33 -6.26 -10.28
N VAL A 200 4.14 -6.60 -9.79
CA VAL A 200 3.29 -5.67 -9.05
C VAL A 200 2.87 -6.27 -7.70
N VAL A 201 3.11 -5.55 -6.62
CA VAL A 201 2.67 -5.92 -5.26
C VAL A 201 1.68 -4.89 -4.74
N MET A 202 0.49 -5.34 -4.40
CA MET A 202 -0.56 -4.55 -3.76
C MET A 202 -0.53 -4.81 -2.27
N VAL A 203 -0.26 -3.78 -1.46
CA VAL A 203 -0.19 -3.90 -0.01
C VAL A 203 -1.45 -3.31 0.60
N ARG A 204 -2.37 -4.15 1.09
CA ARG A 204 -3.55 -3.73 1.86
C ARG A 204 -3.11 -3.33 3.26
N ILE A 205 -2.70 -2.08 3.40
CA ILE A 205 -2.21 -1.53 4.66
C ILE A 205 -3.37 -1.41 5.64
N GLY A 206 -3.16 -1.86 6.88
CA GLY A 206 -4.09 -1.73 7.99
C GLY A 206 -4.08 -0.34 8.62
N ALA A 207 -3.83 -0.25 9.93
CA ALA A 207 -3.77 1.01 10.68
C ALA A 207 -2.29 1.38 10.99
N PRO A 208 -1.62 2.15 10.10
CA PRO A 208 -0.21 2.52 10.27
C PRO A 208 -0.05 3.75 11.19
N ARG A 209 -0.76 3.80 12.30
CA ARG A 209 -0.80 4.93 13.23
C ARG A 209 -0.75 4.47 14.67
N ASP A 210 -0.34 5.37 15.56
CA ASP A 210 -0.46 5.13 16.99
C ASP A 210 -1.93 5.02 17.40
N LEU A 211 -2.20 4.10 18.32
CA LEU A 211 -3.53 3.86 18.87
C LEU A 211 -3.70 4.65 20.16
N ASP A 212 -3.72 5.99 20.04
CA ASP A 212 -3.90 6.89 21.19
C ASP A 212 -5.23 6.59 21.91
N PRO A 213 -5.18 6.17 23.19
CA PRO A 213 -6.38 5.89 23.98
C PRO A 213 -7.41 7.02 24.00
N GLY A 214 -6.96 8.27 23.86
CA GLY A 214 -7.82 9.44 23.83
C GLY A 214 -8.80 9.45 22.65
N LEU A 215 -8.42 8.84 21.53
CA LEU A 215 -9.26 8.74 20.31
C LEU A 215 -10.39 7.71 20.45
N TYR A 216 -10.24 6.75 21.39
CA TYR A 216 -11.16 5.61 21.53
C TYR A 216 -12.03 5.67 22.78
N ARG A 217 -12.04 6.81 23.50
CA ARG A 217 -12.88 6.98 24.69
C ARG A 217 -14.36 6.85 24.32
N GLY A 218 -15.01 5.82 24.88
CA GLY A 218 -16.41 5.51 24.58
C GLY A 218 -16.64 4.63 23.34
N ASP A 219 -15.57 4.23 22.64
CA ASP A 219 -15.65 3.30 21.51
C ASP A 219 -14.63 2.15 21.60
N PRO A 220 -14.82 1.25 22.58
CA PRO A 220 -13.92 0.10 22.79
C PRO A 220 -13.99 -0.91 21.62
N ALA A 221 -15.07 -0.92 20.84
CA ALA A 221 -15.20 -1.80 19.70
C ALA A 221 -14.22 -1.38 18.58
N ASN A 222 -14.19 -0.09 18.26
CA ASN A 222 -13.25 0.43 17.28
C ASN A 222 -11.78 0.30 17.76
N TYR A 223 -11.53 0.47 19.06
CA TYR A 223 -10.19 0.22 19.60
C TYR A 223 -9.74 -1.23 19.38
N LYS A 224 -10.60 -2.22 19.67
CA LYS A 224 -10.30 -3.64 19.41
C LYS A 224 -10.02 -3.92 17.93
N ARG A 225 -10.83 -3.32 17.05
CA ARG A 225 -10.65 -3.42 15.62
C ARG A 225 -9.27 -2.91 15.21
N ASP A 226 -8.89 -1.74 15.69
CA ASP A 226 -7.61 -1.13 15.32
C ASP A 226 -6.41 -1.85 15.94
N LEU A 227 -6.54 -2.49 17.10
CA LEU A 227 -5.54 -3.42 17.59
C LEU A 227 -5.28 -4.58 16.62
N GLY A 228 -6.32 -5.12 15.99
CA GLY A 228 -6.18 -6.15 14.96
C GLY A 228 -5.59 -5.63 13.65
N ALA A 229 -5.82 -4.36 13.35
CA ALA A 229 -5.40 -3.69 12.13
C ALA A 229 -4.00 -3.04 12.22
N TYR A 230 -3.45 -2.89 13.40
CA TYR A 230 -2.21 -2.17 13.65
C TYR A 230 -1.05 -2.67 12.80
N ILE A 231 -0.26 -1.74 12.29
CA ILE A 231 1.06 -2.01 11.73
C ILE A 231 2.03 -0.95 12.25
N SER A 232 3.11 -1.40 12.88
CA SER A 232 4.16 -0.51 13.36
C SER A 232 4.99 0.08 12.22
N PRO A 233 5.66 1.23 12.42
CA PRO A 233 6.58 1.79 11.43
C PRO A 233 7.68 0.80 11.02
N ARG A 234 8.21 0.01 11.97
CA ARG A 234 9.23 -1.02 11.73
C ARG A 234 8.70 -2.11 10.79
N ASP A 235 7.55 -2.68 11.10
CA ASP A 235 6.97 -3.76 10.33
C ASP A 235 6.50 -3.27 8.94
N LEU A 236 5.96 -2.05 8.86
CA LEU A 236 5.58 -1.42 7.60
C LEU A 236 6.80 -1.22 6.70
N THR A 237 7.90 -0.70 7.25
CA THR A 237 9.15 -0.50 6.52
C THR A 237 9.68 -1.84 6.01
N GLN A 238 9.72 -2.87 6.86
CA GLN A 238 10.13 -4.21 6.45
C GLN A 238 9.26 -4.75 5.31
N LEU A 239 7.93 -4.64 5.43
CA LEU A 239 7.01 -5.15 4.42
C LEU A 239 7.21 -4.49 3.05
N ILE A 240 7.33 -3.16 3.02
CA ILE A 240 7.52 -2.43 1.75
C ILE A 240 8.90 -2.73 1.16
N SER A 241 9.97 -2.79 1.98
CA SER A 241 11.31 -3.20 1.50
C SER A 241 11.28 -4.62 0.92
N LYS A 242 10.67 -5.57 1.62
CA LYS A 242 10.50 -6.94 1.13
C LYS A 242 9.68 -7.00 -0.18
N ALA A 243 8.66 -6.15 -0.33
CA ALA A 243 7.88 -6.06 -1.56
C ALA A 243 8.71 -5.50 -2.74
N VAL A 244 9.63 -4.58 -2.48
CA VAL A 244 10.60 -4.08 -3.47
C VAL A 244 11.59 -5.17 -3.87
N GLU A 245 12.16 -5.89 -2.89
CA GLU A 245 13.33 -6.75 -3.04
C GLU A 245 13.01 -8.21 -3.38
N ALA A 246 11.78 -8.70 -3.15
CA ALA A 246 11.45 -10.12 -3.33
C ALA A 246 11.84 -10.61 -4.74
N PRO A 247 12.68 -11.66 -4.86
CA PRO A 247 13.24 -12.06 -6.14
C PRO A 247 12.19 -12.67 -7.08
N ASN A 248 11.17 -13.30 -6.53
CA ASN A 248 10.05 -13.89 -7.27
C ASN A 248 8.74 -13.59 -6.54
N ILE A 249 7.78 -13.02 -7.27
CA ILE A 249 6.44 -12.73 -6.78
C ILE A 249 5.37 -13.35 -7.70
N ASP A 250 5.71 -14.39 -8.45
CA ASP A 250 4.75 -15.07 -9.29
C ASP A 250 3.62 -15.68 -8.45
N ASN A 251 2.39 -15.50 -8.93
CA ASN A 251 1.24 -16.20 -8.37
C ASN A 251 1.18 -17.65 -8.93
N GLU A 252 0.14 -18.40 -8.57
CA GLU A 252 -0.07 -19.77 -9.01
C GLU A 252 -0.19 -19.94 -10.53
N HIS A 253 -0.41 -18.86 -11.27
CA HIS A 253 -0.51 -18.83 -12.74
C HIS A 253 0.78 -18.33 -13.42
N GLY A 254 1.87 -18.10 -12.66
CA GLY A 254 3.12 -17.57 -13.19
C GLY A 254 3.04 -16.07 -13.55
N ILE A 255 2.07 -15.33 -13.01
CA ILE A 255 1.95 -13.89 -13.19
C ILE A 255 2.62 -13.19 -12.00
N PRO A 256 3.56 -12.25 -12.22
CA PRO A 256 4.26 -11.55 -11.14
C PRO A 256 3.38 -10.50 -10.48
N TRP A 257 2.30 -10.94 -9.85
CA TRP A 257 1.31 -10.11 -9.17
C TRP A 257 0.91 -10.71 -7.84
N GLN A 258 0.93 -9.88 -6.80
CA GLN A 258 0.55 -10.28 -5.45
C GLN A 258 -0.35 -9.22 -4.79
N VAL A 259 -1.27 -9.70 -3.97
CA VAL A 259 -1.99 -8.90 -2.98
C VAL A 259 -1.65 -9.45 -1.59
N VAL A 260 -1.22 -8.58 -0.67
CA VAL A 260 -0.88 -8.96 0.69
C VAL A 260 -1.51 -8.00 1.70
N TYR A 261 -1.80 -8.49 2.90
CA TYR A 261 -2.16 -7.61 4.01
C TYR A 261 -0.90 -7.09 4.70
N GLY A 262 -0.93 -5.79 5.04
CA GLY A 262 0.10 -5.09 5.79
C GLY A 262 -0.40 -4.77 7.20
N ILE A 263 -0.18 -5.69 8.13
CA ILE A 263 -0.40 -5.55 9.57
C ILE A 263 0.79 -6.12 10.32
N SER A 264 0.98 -5.73 11.58
CA SER A 264 1.93 -6.38 12.49
C SER A 264 1.46 -7.79 12.89
N ASN A 265 2.26 -8.51 13.65
CA ASN A 265 1.92 -9.87 14.11
C ASN A 265 0.89 -9.85 15.25
N ASN A 266 -0.20 -9.12 15.06
CA ASN A 266 -1.16 -8.82 16.11
C ASN A 266 -1.91 -10.06 16.58
N THR A 267 -1.99 -10.25 17.90
CA THR A 267 -2.80 -11.28 18.53
C THR A 267 -4.27 -11.22 18.11
N ARG A 268 -4.79 -10.01 17.83
CA ARG A 268 -6.18 -9.79 17.39
C ARG A 268 -6.35 -9.74 15.87
N ALA A 269 -5.34 -10.13 15.09
CA ALA A 269 -5.42 -10.08 13.64
C ALA A 269 -6.56 -10.94 13.09
N PHE A 270 -7.24 -10.39 12.08
CA PHE A 270 -8.28 -11.09 11.33
C PHE A 270 -8.04 -11.02 9.81
N TRP A 271 -6.88 -10.54 9.39
CA TRP A 271 -6.36 -10.63 8.03
C TRP A 271 -5.17 -11.58 7.99
N SER A 272 -5.13 -12.43 6.97
CA SER A 272 -4.07 -13.44 6.81
C SER A 272 -2.75 -12.80 6.38
N LEU A 273 -1.68 -13.12 7.09
CA LEU A 273 -0.30 -12.79 6.71
C LEU A 273 0.39 -13.92 5.91
N THR A 274 -0.31 -15.02 5.64
CA THR A 274 0.29 -16.21 5.03
C THR A 274 0.93 -15.90 3.68
N SER A 275 0.26 -15.13 2.82
CA SER A 275 0.80 -14.75 1.50
C SER A 275 2.01 -13.83 1.63
N ALA A 276 1.97 -12.82 2.49
CA ALA A 276 3.08 -11.92 2.73
C ALA A 276 4.33 -12.66 3.23
N ARG A 277 4.15 -13.58 4.18
CA ARG A 277 5.23 -14.43 4.71
C ARG A 277 5.81 -15.34 3.64
N ARG A 278 4.96 -16.05 2.91
CA ARG A 278 5.37 -17.04 1.92
C ARG A 278 6.07 -16.42 0.72
N VAL A 279 5.54 -15.32 0.18
CA VAL A 279 5.99 -14.75 -1.09
C VAL A 279 7.04 -13.69 -0.89
N LEU A 280 6.87 -12.82 0.10
CA LEU A 280 7.77 -11.70 0.34
C LEU A 280 8.83 -12.00 1.42
N GLY A 281 8.66 -13.05 2.21
CA GLY A 281 9.49 -13.28 3.40
C GLY A 281 9.23 -12.23 4.49
N TYR A 282 7.98 -11.76 4.61
CA TYR A 282 7.58 -10.81 5.64
C TYR A 282 7.57 -11.45 7.02
N GLU A 283 8.30 -10.89 7.97
CA GLU A 283 8.43 -11.39 9.33
C GLU A 283 8.14 -10.25 10.33
N PRO A 284 6.85 -9.87 10.50
CA PRO A 284 6.48 -8.80 11.42
C PRO A 284 6.85 -9.19 12.86
N GLN A 285 7.35 -8.22 13.61
CA GLN A 285 7.89 -8.44 14.96
C GLN A 285 7.04 -7.81 16.06
N ASP A 286 6.22 -6.82 15.72
CA ASP A 286 5.40 -6.13 16.71
C ASP A 286 4.03 -6.79 16.86
N ASP A 287 3.49 -6.70 18.07
CA ASP A 287 2.11 -7.09 18.41
C ASP A 287 1.47 -5.94 19.20
N SER A 288 0.34 -5.47 18.73
CA SER A 288 -0.42 -4.40 19.38
C SER A 288 -0.80 -4.72 20.83
N GLU A 289 -1.04 -6.00 21.16
CA GLU A 289 -1.30 -6.43 22.55
C GLU A 289 -0.12 -6.16 23.48
N LEU A 290 1.11 -6.26 22.96
CA LEU A 290 2.32 -5.98 23.76
C LEU A 290 2.64 -4.49 23.77
N VAL A 291 2.52 -3.83 22.61
CA VAL A 291 2.81 -2.39 22.48
C VAL A 291 1.87 -1.55 23.35
N TYR A 292 0.58 -1.88 23.34
CA TYR A 292 -0.47 -1.11 24.03
C TYR A 292 -1.05 -1.82 25.25
N ALA A 293 -0.31 -2.73 25.90
CA ALA A 293 -0.79 -3.56 27.00
C ALA A 293 -1.45 -2.76 28.15
N LYS A 294 -0.88 -1.61 28.51
CA LYS A 294 -1.40 -0.74 29.58
C LYS A 294 -2.74 -0.10 29.18
N ASP A 295 -2.81 0.38 27.95
CA ASP A 295 -3.99 1.08 27.43
C ASP A 295 -5.15 0.10 27.20
N ILE A 296 -4.85 -1.12 26.74
CA ILE A 296 -5.81 -2.21 26.61
C ILE A 296 -6.45 -2.52 27.98
N GLN A 297 -5.63 -2.66 29.02
CA GLN A 297 -6.14 -2.90 30.38
C GLN A 297 -7.10 -1.79 30.82
N GLN A 298 -6.74 -0.54 30.58
CA GLN A 298 -7.56 0.60 30.96
C GLN A 298 -8.85 0.70 30.14
N ILE A 299 -8.75 0.65 28.81
CA ILE A 299 -9.89 0.88 27.90
C ILE A 299 -10.86 -0.31 27.93
N LEU A 300 -10.35 -1.53 27.74
CA LEU A 300 -11.22 -2.70 27.56
C LEU A 300 -11.76 -3.24 28.88
N ARG A 301 -10.98 -3.22 29.96
CA ARG A 301 -11.45 -3.66 31.27
C ARG A 301 -12.46 -2.68 31.87
N ASP A 302 -12.15 -1.40 31.85
CA ASP A 302 -12.96 -0.38 32.51
C ASP A 302 -14.24 -0.07 31.70
N SER A 303 -14.29 -0.35 30.40
CA SER A 303 -15.49 -0.22 29.58
C SER A 303 -16.50 -1.36 29.76
N GLY A 304 -16.12 -2.46 30.41
CA GLY A 304 -16.93 -3.69 30.45
C GLY A 304 -17.14 -4.33 29.08
N ALA A 305 -16.34 -3.96 28.09
CA ALA A 305 -16.46 -4.49 26.74
C ALA A 305 -16.26 -6.01 26.73
N PRO A 306 -17.10 -6.78 26.01
CA PRO A 306 -16.94 -8.22 25.92
C PRO A 306 -15.58 -8.58 25.31
N GLY A 307 -14.97 -9.67 25.78
CA GLY A 307 -13.78 -10.23 25.18
C GLY A 307 -14.02 -10.64 23.71
N GLY A 308 -12.94 -10.98 22.99
CA GLY A 308 -13.04 -11.52 21.64
C GLY A 308 -13.03 -10.47 20.51
N LYS A 309 -13.44 -10.91 19.33
CA LYS A 309 -13.46 -10.10 18.11
C LYS A 309 -14.46 -8.96 18.21
N VAL A 310 -14.22 -7.91 17.46
CA VAL A 310 -15.15 -6.80 17.29
C VAL A 310 -16.35 -7.33 16.48
N GLY A 311 -17.53 -7.05 16.96
CA GLY A 311 -18.78 -7.30 16.24
C GLY A 311 -19.76 -6.18 16.52
N PRO A 312 -20.79 -6.01 15.69
CA PRO A 312 -21.87 -5.10 16.03
C PRO A 312 -22.47 -5.53 17.39
N PRO A 313 -22.90 -4.60 18.24
CA PRO A 313 -23.70 -4.97 19.39
C PRO A 313 -24.91 -5.78 18.94
N ALA A 314 -25.20 -6.84 19.65
CA ALA A 314 -26.32 -7.73 19.38
C ALA A 314 -27.64 -6.97 19.49
#